data_c5c701832c88f7a4a31d5a82e28e85d9
#
_entry.id   c5c701832c88f7a4a31d5a82e28e85d9
#
_cell.length_a   1.000
_cell.length_b   1.000
_cell.length_c   1.000
_cell.angle_alpha   90.00
_cell.angle_beta   90.00
_cell.angle_gamma   90.00
#
_symmetry.space_group_name_H-M   'P 1'
#
loop_
_entity.id
_entity.type
_entity.pdbx_description
1 polymer ?
#
loop_
_entity_poly.entity_id
_entity_poly.type
_entity_poly.pdbx_seq_one_letter_code
_entity_poly.pdbx_strand_id
1 'polypeptide(L)'
;RNRFTFDVVVPGDFGDNELVWEVTSPNGVTRAAYGTLREDYKINNVTIMSETGSLGAGTSDPEIRANIPPVSEIIGDKIRTVSVGQPLRFQTRLSDDGVPKPFDPVGRMKLLGGAAAAFATPEMIRDKMMMTPPPKPTVAKNNGLYLSWNVYRAPDTVSDAQNVVHFDPPQVKPWEDTRPTANSPWSWMWLPPTLPEDGIIDVTVSFDEPGTYLLWGRADDGGLYSDQYLTVNVRP
;
A
#
# COMPACT_ATOMS: atom_id res chain seq x y z
N ARG A 1 -0.32 -10.20 -6.98
CA ARG A 1 -1.75 -10.52 -7.21
C ARG A 1 -2.22 -9.73 -8.41
N ASN A 2 -2.93 -10.39 -9.32
CA ASN A 2 -3.57 -9.70 -10.43
C ASN A 2 -4.81 -8.97 -9.87
N ARG A 3 -4.78 -7.66 -9.90
CA ARG A 3 -5.90 -6.79 -9.53
C ARG A 3 -6.34 -6.05 -10.78
N PHE A 4 -7.62 -6.08 -11.04
CA PHE A 4 -8.24 -5.29 -12.09
C PHE A 4 -8.99 -4.14 -11.43
N THR A 5 -8.71 -2.92 -11.86
CA THR A 5 -9.41 -1.72 -11.41
C THR A 5 -9.97 -1.02 -12.66
N PHE A 6 -11.22 -0.62 -12.61
CA PHE A 6 -11.87 0.15 -13.66
C PHE A 6 -12.94 1.02 -13.03
N ASP A 7 -13.19 2.15 -13.65
CA ASP A 7 -14.23 3.09 -13.26
C ASP A 7 -15.43 2.89 -14.17
N VAL A 8 -16.61 2.80 -13.58
CA VAL A 8 -17.87 2.70 -14.32
C VAL A 8 -18.73 3.89 -13.97
N VAL A 9 -19.09 4.66 -14.98
CA VAL A 9 -20.05 5.74 -14.83
C VAL A 9 -21.44 5.15 -14.96
N VAL A 10 -22.22 5.25 -13.89
CA VAL A 10 -23.63 4.79 -13.88
C VAL A 10 -24.56 5.99 -14.09
N PRO A 11 -25.71 5.80 -14.76
CA PRO A 11 -26.70 6.86 -14.91
C PRO A 11 -27.29 7.28 -13.55
N GLY A 12 -27.78 8.53 -13.45
CA GLY A 12 -28.34 9.06 -12.20
C GLY A 12 -29.59 8.35 -11.70
N ASP A 13 -30.28 7.62 -12.57
CA ASP A 13 -31.45 6.79 -12.29
C ASP A 13 -31.13 5.31 -12.12
N PHE A 14 -29.86 4.97 -11.82
CA PHE A 14 -29.41 3.58 -11.68
C PHE A 14 -30.21 2.81 -10.60
N GLY A 15 -30.58 3.49 -9.51
CA GLY A 15 -31.44 2.94 -8.46
C GLY A 15 -30.90 1.65 -7.85
N ASP A 16 -31.78 0.65 -7.72
CA ASP A 16 -31.45 -0.67 -7.16
C ASP A 16 -30.87 -1.66 -8.18
N ASN A 17 -30.50 -1.19 -9.36
CA ASN A 17 -29.85 -2.04 -10.36
C ASN A 17 -28.50 -2.55 -9.88
N GLU A 18 -28.03 -3.61 -10.52
CA GLU A 18 -26.74 -4.22 -10.22
C GLU A 18 -25.81 -4.13 -11.43
N LEU A 19 -24.54 -3.85 -11.16
CA LEU A 19 -23.45 -4.09 -12.10
C LEU A 19 -23.07 -5.56 -12.03
N VAL A 20 -22.99 -6.20 -13.18
CA VAL A 20 -22.53 -7.60 -13.26
C VAL A 20 -21.16 -7.61 -13.92
N TRP A 21 -20.18 -8.14 -13.22
CA TRP A 21 -18.86 -8.41 -13.79
C TRP A 21 -18.70 -9.90 -14.03
N GLU A 22 -18.54 -10.27 -15.28
CA GLU A 22 -18.28 -11.65 -15.67
C GLU A 22 -16.81 -11.81 -16.13
N VAL A 23 -16.17 -12.85 -15.60
CA VAL A 23 -14.82 -13.25 -16.01
C VAL A 23 -14.85 -14.66 -16.49
N THR A 24 -14.46 -14.86 -17.76
CA THR A 24 -14.29 -16.18 -18.35
C THR A 24 -12.81 -16.51 -18.36
N SER A 25 -12.44 -17.58 -17.69
CA SER A 25 -11.07 -18.09 -17.66
C SER A 25 -10.72 -18.83 -18.96
N PRO A 26 -9.42 -19.02 -19.28
CA PRO A 26 -8.99 -19.69 -20.51
C PRO A 26 -9.54 -21.11 -20.71
N ASN A 27 -9.92 -21.79 -19.62
CA ASN A 27 -10.57 -23.11 -19.66
C ASN A 27 -12.09 -23.04 -19.87
N GLY A 28 -12.64 -21.85 -20.18
CA GLY A 28 -14.08 -21.65 -20.49
C GLY A 28 -14.99 -21.53 -19.27
N VAL A 29 -14.46 -21.53 -18.05
CA VAL A 29 -15.27 -21.32 -16.84
C VAL A 29 -15.55 -19.85 -16.65
N THR A 30 -16.84 -19.48 -16.62
CA THR A 30 -17.31 -18.12 -16.34
C THR A 30 -17.72 -18.00 -14.87
N ARG A 31 -17.35 -16.91 -14.24
CA ARG A 31 -17.78 -16.50 -12.89
C ARG A 31 -18.24 -15.07 -12.91
N ALA A 32 -19.31 -14.78 -12.17
CA ALA A 32 -19.86 -13.44 -12.05
C ALA A 32 -19.64 -12.89 -10.63
N ALA A 33 -19.45 -11.58 -10.54
CA ALA A 33 -19.53 -10.80 -9.32
C ALA A 33 -20.50 -9.65 -9.54
N TYR A 34 -21.15 -9.24 -8.49
CA TYR A 34 -22.22 -8.24 -8.54
C TYR A 34 -21.82 -7.03 -7.70
N GLY A 35 -22.12 -5.84 -8.20
CA GLY A 35 -21.94 -4.58 -7.51
C GLY A 35 -23.22 -3.76 -7.52
N THR A 36 -23.51 -3.09 -6.43
CA THR A 36 -24.72 -2.26 -6.28
C THR A 36 -24.39 -0.94 -5.60
N LEU A 37 -25.21 0.09 -5.82
CA LEU A 37 -25.12 1.37 -5.11
C LEU A 37 -25.94 1.41 -3.81
N ARG A 38 -26.58 0.30 -3.42
CA ARG A 38 -27.35 0.24 -2.18
C ARG A 38 -26.44 0.40 -0.98
N GLU A 39 -26.82 1.29 -0.06
CA GLU A 39 -26.04 1.61 1.14
C GLU A 39 -25.75 0.37 2.01
N ASP A 40 -26.66 -0.59 2.07
CA ASP A 40 -26.54 -1.82 2.83
C ASP A 40 -25.34 -2.69 2.38
N TYR A 41 -24.92 -2.53 1.14
CA TYR A 41 -23.83 -3.29 0.53
C TYR A 41 -22.60 -2.42 0.23
N LYS A 42 -22.57 -1.20 0.75
CA LYS A 42 -21.42 -0.32 0.58
C LYS A 42 -20.22 -0.87 1.34
N ILE A 43 -19.35 -1.51 0.59
CA ILE A 43 -18.06 -1.99 1.10
C ILE A 43 -16.99 -1.10 0.51
N ASN A 44 -16.41 -0.26 1.33
CA ASN A 44 -15.23 0.53 0.98
C ASN A 44 -14.09 0.20 1.93
N ASN A 45 -12.90 0.74 1.66
CA ASN A 45 -11.74 0.48 2.51
C ASN A 45 -11.97 0.95 3.96
N VAL A 46 -12.71 2.03 4.16
CA VAL A 46 -13.07 2.53 5.49
C VAL A 46 -13.91 1.51 6.25
N THR A 47 -14.92 0.94 5.61
CA THR A 47 -15.77 -0.11 6.21
C THR A 47 -14.94 -1.35 6.56
N ILE A 48 -14.10 -1.82 5.62
CA ILE A 48 -13.22 -2.97 5.84
C ILE A 48 -12.26 -2.70 7.01
N MET A 49 -11.63 -1.53 7.02
CA MET A 49 -10.71 -1.16 8.09
C MET A 49 -11.38 -1.05 9.45
N SER A 50 -12.58 -0.52 9.51
CA SER A 50 -13.33 -0.36 10.76
C SER A 50 -13.82 -1.69 11.32
N GLU A 51 -14.12 -2.66 10.47
CA GLU A 51 -14.61 -3.98 10.90
C GLU A 51 -13.49 -4.98 11.21
N THR A 52 -12.40 -4.96 10.45
CA THR A 52 -11.38 -6.02 10.48
C THR A 52 -9.97 -5.54 10.79
N GLY A 53 -9.70 -4.27 10.59
CA GLY A 53 -8.38 -3.66 10.71
C GLY A 53 -8.24 -2.69 11.89
N SER A 54 -7.18 -1.92 11.88
CA SER A 54 -6.93 -0.77 12.78
C SER A 54 -7.16 -1.04 14.27
N LEU A 55 -6.72 -2.18 14.77
CA LEU A 55 -6.80 -2.49 16.21
C LEU A 55 -8.24 -2.60 16.75
N GLY A 56 -9.22 -2.85 15.91
CA GLY A 56 -10.62 -2.97 16.31
C GLY A 56 -11.29 -1.63 16.60
N ALA A 57 -10.86 -0.54 15.97
CA ALA A 57 -11.45 0.78 16.13
C ALA A 57 -12.92 0.86 15.69
N GLY A 58 -13.44 -0.12 15.02
CA GLY A 58 -14.85 -0.26 14.70
C GLY A 58 -15.45 0.85 13.81
N THR A 59 -16.54 0.52 13.16
CA THR A 59 -17.28 1.42 12.25
C THR A 59 -17.86 2.67 12.94
N SER A 60 -17.80 2.72 14.26
CA SER A 60 -18.34 3.81 15.07
C SER A 60 -17.38 4.98 15.28
N ASP A 61 -16.10 4.85 14.88
CA ASP A 61 -15.14 5.95 15.02
C ASP A 61 -15.39 7.02 13.93
N PRO A 62 -15.86 8.22 14.32
CA PRO A 62 -16.13 9.30 13.37
C PRO A 62 -14.87 9.79 12.63
N GLU A 63 -13.70 9.71 13.28
CA GLU A 63 -12.42 10.13 12.70
C GLU A 63 -12.08 9.21 11.52
N ILE A 64 -12.14 7.90 11.72
CA ILE A 64 -11.86 6.93 10.64
C ILE A 64 -12.85 7.06 9.49
N ARG A 65 -14.12 7.37 9.79
CA ARG A 65 -15.13 7.58 8.75
C ARG A 65 -14.93 8.84 7.91
N ALA A 66 -14.28 9.85 8.49
CA ALA A 66 -13.97 11.11 7.82
C ALA A 66 -12.69 11.03 6.97
N ASN A 67 -11.96 9.93 7.03
CA ASN A 67 -10.71 9.72 6.30
C ASN A 67 -10.86 9.92 4.79
N ILE A 68 -9.92 10.62 4.20
CA ILE A 68 -9.82 10.89 2.77
C ILE A 68 -8.59 10.13 2.22
N PRO A 69 -8.67 9.50 1.05
CA PRO A 69 -7.51 8.81 0.48
C PRO A 69 -6.31 9.75 0.31
N PRO A 70 -5.10 9.29 0.64
CA PRO A 70 -3.90 10.07 0.41
C PRO A 70 -3.72 10.40 -1.06
N VAL A 71 -3.14 11.54 -1.35
CA VAL A 71 -2.83 11.99 -2.71
C VAL A 71 -1.36 11.72 -2.99
N SER A 72 -1.08 11.03 -4.09
CA SER A 72 0.29 10.81 -4.58
C SER A 72 0.42 11.27 -6.03
N GLU A 73 1.55 11.88 -6.36
CA GLU A 73 1.85 12.40 -7.68
C GLU A 73 3.31 12.14 -8.05
N ILE A 74 3.54 11.45 -9.16
CA ILE A 74 4.89 11.28 -9.71
C ILE A 74 5.35 12.62 -10.29
N ILE A 75 6.50 13.12 -9.83
CA ILE A 75 7.07 14.36 -10.34
C ILE A 75 7.74 14.09 -11.70
N GLY A 76 7.19 14.72 -12.75
CA GLY A 76 7.65 14.60 -14.12
C GLY A 76 6.99 13.44 -14.90
N ASP A 77 7.65 12.97 -15.96
CA ASP A 77 7.05 12.01 -16.88
C ASP A 77 6.80 10.64 -16.24
N LYS A 78 5.67 10.03 -16.56
CA LYS A 78 5.28 8.68 -16.13
C LYS A 78 5.85 7.57 -17.01
N ILE A 79 6.61 7.92 -18.04
CA ILE A 79 7.34 6.99 -18.91
C ILE A 79 8.79 7.40 -18.89
N ARG A 80 9.65 6.50 -18.45
CA ARG A 80 11.09 6.72 -18.35
C ARG A 80 11.87 5.72 -19.19
N THR A 81 13.09 6.08 -19.52
CA THR A 81 14.04 5.18 -20.21
C THR A 81 15.35 5.18 -19.46
N VAL A 82 15.94 4.00 -19.26
CA VAL A 82 17.21 3.80 -18.61
C VAL A 82 17.94 2.61 -19.24
N SER A 83 19.26 2.51 -19.15
CA SER A 83 20.01 1.31 -19.54
C SER A 83 20.11 0.32 -18.39
N VAL A 84 20.30 -0.96 -18.73
CA VAL A 84 20.56 -2.04 -17.76
C VAL A 84 21.69 -1.62 -16.80
N GLY A 85 21.49 -1.88 -15.51
CA GLY A 85 22.44 -1.57 -14.45
C GLY A 85 22.56 -0.09 -14.09
N GLN A 86 21.95 0.82 -14.86
CA GLN A 86 21.97 2.24 -14.52
C GLN A 86 20.85 2.61 -13.55
N PRO A 87 21.14 3.39 -12.49
CA PRO A 87 20.12 3.82 -11.56
C PRO A 87 19.20 4.89 -12.17
N LEU A 88 17.91 4.69 -12.04
CA LEU A 88 16.87 5.65 -12.35
C LEU A 88 16.34 6.24 -11.05
N ARG A 89 16.59 7.55 -10.82
CA ARG A 89 16.00 8.29 -9.71
C ARG A 89 14.70 8.94 -10.14
N PHE A 90 13.68 8.84 -9.30
CA PHE A 90 12.41 9.53 -9.49
C PHE A 90 11.82 9.96 -8.15
N GLN A 91 10.92 10.92 -8.20
CA GLN A 91 10.33 11.55 -7.03
C GLN A 91 8.82 11.44 -7.08
N THR A 92 8.22 11.30 -5.91
CA THR A 92 6.77 11.31 -5.73
C THR A 92 6.42 12.31 -4.64
N ARG A 93 5.50 13.22 -4.93
CA ARG A 93 4.88 14.07 -3.91
C ARG A 93 3.75 13.32 -3.25
N LEU A 94 3.70 13.41 -1.92
CA LEU A 94 2.72 12.74 -1.10
C LEU A 94 2.07 13.75 -0.15
N SER A 95 0.75 13.69 -0.02
CA SER A 95 -0.01 14.47 0.96
C SER A 95 -1.22 13.70 1.44
N ASP A 96 -1.70 14.06 2.63
CA ASP A 96 -2.77 13.36 3.33
C ASP A 96 -3.47 14.31 4.31
N ASP A 97 -4.67 13.96 4.76
CA ASP A 97 -5.41 14.70 5.79
C ASP A 97 -4.94 14.40 7.24
N GLY A 98 -4.06 13.40 7.39
CA GLY A 98 -3.53 12.96 8.68
C GLY A 98 -4.44 11.99 9.43
N VAL A 99 -5.43 11.42 8.76
CA VAL A 99 -6.37 10.43 9.28
C VAL A 99 -6.16 9.10 8.53
N PRO A 100 -6.16 7.95 9.22
CA PRO A 100 -6.11 7.77 10.67
C PRO A 100 -4.78 8.21 11.28
N LYS A 101 -4.81 8.66 12.51
CA LYS A 101 -3.58 9.07 13.20
C LYS A 101 -2.54 7.97 13.15
N PRO A 102 -1.26 8.33 12.91
CA PRO A 102 -0.18 7.37 12.92
C PRO A 102 -0.16 6.54 14.20
N PHE A 103 0.15 5.26 14.05
CA PHE A 103 0.29 4.39 15.20
C PHE A 103 1.40 4.90 16.13
N ASP A 104 1.04 5.10 17.41
CA ASP A 104 1.98 5.48 18.46
C ASP A 104 2.43 4.26 19.27
N PRO A 105 3.60 3.67 18.96
CA PRO A 105 4.11 2.51 19.68
C PRO A 105 4.50 2.84 21.11
N VAL A 106 4.91 4.08 21.38
CA VAL A 106 5.34 4.54 22.72
C VAL A 106 4.15 4.67 23.65
N GLY A 107 3.10 5.34 23.17
CA GLY A 107 1.84 5.48 23.92
C GLY A 107 1.23 4.11 24.23
N ARG A 108 1.27 3.17 23.27
CA ARG A 108 0.78 1.83 23.48
C ARG A 108 1.60 1.04 24.51
N MET A 109 2.93 1.13 24.48
CA MET A 109 3.78 0.49 25.48
C MET A 109 3.55 1.05 26.87
N LYS A 110 3.37 2.37 27.02
CA LYS A 110 3.03 3.02 28.28
C LYS A 110 1.69 2.53 28.81
N LEU A 111 0.70 2.38 27.95
CA LEU A 111 -0.64 1.90 28.31
C LEU A 111 -0.62 0.43 28.81
N LEU A 112 0.25 -0.39 28.23
CA LEU A 112 0.42 -1.79 28.62
C LEU A 112 1.24 -2.00 29.90
N GLY A 113 1.79 -0.91 30.50
CA GLY A 113 2.33 -0.89 31.86
C GLY A 113 3.61 -1.67 32.08
N GLY A 114 4.38 -1.94 31.08
CA GLY A 114 5.66 -2.64 31.21
C GLY A 114 6.75 -1.72 31.78
N ALA A 115 7.51 -2.18 32.81
CA ALA A 115 8.64 -1.45 33.40
C ALA A 115 9.69 -1.02 32.35
N ALA A 116 9.84 -1.77 31.27
CA ALA A 116 10.72 -1.43 30.14
C ALA A 116 10.26 -0.20 29.36
N ALA A 117 8.97 0.13 29.38
CA ALA A 117 8.42 1.27 28.66
C ALA A 117 8.82 2.62 29.28
N ALA A 118 9.17 2.63 30.58
CA ALA A 118 9.62 3.83 31.28
C ALA A 118 11.00 4.33 30.80
N PHE A 119 11.80 3.48 30.19
CA PHE A 119 13.16 3.77 29.74
C PHE A 119 13.35 3.70 28.23
N ALA A 120 12.31 3.32 27.46
CA ALA A 120 12.39 3.23 26.01
C ALA A 120 12.15 4.58 25.35
N THR A 121 13.09 5.02 24.51
CA THR A 121 12.89 6.18 23.66
C THR A 121 12.09 5.80 22.41
N PRO A 122 11.40 6.77 21.76
CA PRO A 122 10.72 6.54 20.49
C PRO A 122 11.64 5.90 19.44
N GLU A 123 12.90 6.32 19.37
CA GLU A 123 13.91 5.82 18.45
C GLU A 123 14.23 4.34 18.74
N MET A 124 14.49 4.00 19.99
CA MET A 124 14.78 2.62 20.38
C MET A 124 13.63 1.66 20.05
N ILE A 125 12.39 2.12 20.23
CA ILE A 125 11.21 1.33 19.90
C ILE A 125 11.09 1.19 18.38
N ARG A 126 11.28 2.29 17.66
CA ARG A 126 11.25 2.32 16.21
C ARG A 126 12.31 1.39 15.61
N ASP A 127 13.56 1.50 16.03
CA ASP A 127 14.68 0.67 15.55
C ASP A 127 14.43 -0.81 15.81
N LYS A 128 13.87 -1.16 16.97
CA LYS A 128 13.55 -2.53 17.30
C LYS A 128 12.36 -3.07 16.50
N MET A 129 11.40 -2.22 16.16
CA MET A 129 10.23 -2.59 15.36
C MET A 129 10.50 -2.53 13.86
N MET A 130 11.41 -1.66 13.44
CA MET A 130 11.88 -1.55 12.07
C MET A 130 13.13 -2.40 11.88
N MET A 131 12.96 -3.71 11.79
CA MET A 131 14.07 -4.54 11.32
C MET A 131 14.36 -4.19 9.86
N THR A 132 15.54 -3.64 9.63
CA THR A 132 15.97 -3.27 8.29
C THR A 132 17.13 -4.19 7.87
N PRO A 133 17.06 -4.87 6.75
CA PRO A 133 15.88 -5.05 5.91
C PRO A 133 14.81 -5.91 6.62
N PRO A 134 13.51 -5.67 6.34
CA PRO A 134 12.48 -6.52 6.92
C PRO A 134 12.70 -7.97 6.46
N PRO A 135 12.50 -8.96 7.37
CA PRO A 135 12.75 -10.37 7.03
C PRO A 135 11.77 -10.93 6.01
N LYS A 136 10.73 -10.16 5.70
CA LYS A 136 9.71 -10.50 4.70
C LYS A 136 9.43 -9.29 3.83
N PRO A 137 9.23 -9.48 2.53
CA PRO A 137 8.86 -8.39 1.61
C PRO A 137 7.44 -7.86 1.88
N THR A 138 6.65 -8.59 2.64
CA THR A 138 5.29 -8.23 3.04
C THR A 138 5.21 -8.13 4.55
N VAL A 139 4.76 -7.00 5.07
CA VAL A 139 4.67 -6.71 6.49
C VAL A 139 3.23 -6.33 6.88
N ALA A 140 2.91 -6.47 8.17
CA ALA A 140 1.62 -6.05 8.69
C ALA A 140 1.47 -4.53 8.55
N LYS A 141 0.29 -4.12 8.11
CA LYS A 141 -0.06 -2.73 7.90
C LYS A 141 -0.37 -2.05 9.22
N ASN A 142 0.14 -0.83 9.40
CA ASN A 142 -0.19 0.06 10.51
C ASN A 142 -0.75 1.37 9.99
N ASN A 143 -1.43 2.12 10.87
CA ASN A 143 -1.86 3.46 10.57
C ASN A 143 -0.66 4.39 10.40
N GLY A 144 -0.73 5.25 9.42
CA GLY A 144 0.27 6.25 9.10
C GLY A 144 0.58 6.26 7.62
N LEU A 145 0.80 7.46 7.12
CA LEU A 145 1.06 7.69 5.70
C LEU A 145 2.42 7.14 5.29
N TYR A 146 2.45 6.39 4.21
CA TYR A 146 3.67 5.89 3.58
C TYR A 146 3.48 5.70 2.08
N LEU A 147 4.59 5.61 1.36
CA LEU A 147 4.64 5.27 -0.05
C LEU A 147 5.49 4.01 -0.22
N SER A 148 5.00 3.07 -1.02
CA SER A 148 5.73 1.86 -1.38
C SER A 148 5.67 1.62 -2.87
N TRP A 149 6.82 1.34 -3.48
CA TRP A 149 6.95 1.00 -4.89
C TRP A 149 7.22 -0.49 -5.08
N ASN A 150 6.57 -1.08 -6.07
CA ASN A 150 6.72 -2.50 -6.38
C ASN A 150 6.68 -2.71 -7.90
N VAL A 151 7.20 -3.83 -8.37
CA VAL A 151 7.02 -4.22 -9.77
C VAL A 151 5.62 -4.79 -9.94
N TYR A 152 4.80 -4.15 -10.77
CA TYR A 152 3.46 -4.63 -11.12
C TYR A 152 3.51 -5.61 -12.29
N ARG A 153 4.30 -5.26 -13.32
CA ARG A 153 4.59 -6.14 -14.46
C ARG A 153 6.05 -6.03 -14.84
N ALA A 154 6.64 -7.17 -15.12
CA ALA A 154 7.95 -7.31 -15.76
C ALA A 154 7.78 -7.86 -17.17
N PRO A 155 8.81 -7.79 -18.03
CA PRO A 155 8.82 -8.48 -19.31
C PRO A 155 8.59 -9.98 -19.14
N ASP A 156 7.98 -10.63 -20.12
CA ASP A 156 7.71 -12.09 -20.08
C ASP A 156 8.99 -12.94 -19.98
N THR A 157 10.14 -12.38 -20.33
CA THR A 157 11.46 -13.02 -20.17
C THR A 157 11.93 -13.07 -18.72
N VAL A 158 11.37 -12.25 -17.83
CA VAL A 158 11.74 -12.18 -16.43
C VAL A 158 10.85 -13.09 -15.61
N SER A 159 11.42 -14.16 -15.08
CA SER A 159 10.66 -15.16 -14.29
C SER A 159 10.34 -14.66 -12.87
N ASP A 160 11.24 -13.87 -12.28
CA ASP A 160 11.05 -13.26 -10.95
C ASP A 160 11.62 -11.85 -10.92
N ALA A 161 10.73 -10.88 -10.92
CA ALA A 161 11.10 -9.47 -10.92
C ALA A 161 11.84 -9.03 -9.66
N GLN A 162 11.69 -9.72 -8.54
CA GLN A 162 12.37 -9.38 -7.28
C GLN A 162 13.90 -9.61 -7.36
N ASN A 163 14.33 -10.50 -8.25
CA ASN A 163 15.73 -10.82 -8.42
C ASN A 163 16.46 -9.87 -9.39
N VAL A 164 15.73 -9.12 -10.20
CA VAL A 164 16.30 -8.29 -11.28
C VAL A 164 15.94 -6.81 -11.17
N VAL A 165 15.12 -6.43 -10.20
CA VAL A 165 14.75 -5.02 -9.95
C VAL A 165 15.10 -4.66 -8.53
N HIS A 166 15.98 -3.67 -8.39
CA HIS A 166 16.54 -3.26 -7.11
C HIS A 166 16.13 -1.83 -6.79
N PHE A 167 15.43 -1.66 -5.67
CA PHE A 167 15.04 -0.35 -5.16
C PHE A 167 15.96 0.14 -4.05
N ASP A 168 16.22 1.43 -4.05
CA ASP A 168 16.88 2.13 -2.96
C ASP A 168 16.07 3.40 -2.60
N PRO A 169 15.56 3.51 -1.36
CA PRO A 169 15.63 2.51 -0.29
C PRO A 169 14.87 1.22 -0.64
N PRO A 170 15.24 0.08 -0.01
CA PRO A 170 14.51 -1.18 -0.19
C PRO A 170 13.03 -0.99 0.11
N GLN A 171 12.18 -1.47 -0.81
CA GLN A 171 10.74 -1.30 -0.70
C GLN A 171 10.10 -2.46 0.06
N VAL A 172 9.15 -2.13 0.92
CA VAL A 172 8.30 -3.11 1.58
C VAL A 172 6.91 -3.05 0.96
N LYS A 173 6.23 -4.17 0.96
CA LYS A 173 4.84 -4.26 0.53
C LYS A 173 3.96 -4.43 1.76
N PRO A 174 3.45 -3.35 2.35
CA PRO A 174 2.55 -3.42 3.47
C PRO A 174 1.26 -4.10 3.01
N TRP A 175 0.82 -5.05 3.79
CA TRP A 175 -0.33 -5.85 3.46
C TRP A 175 -1.23 -6.01 4.67
N GLU A 176 -2.52 -5.87 4.47
CA GLU A 176 -3.48 -6.34 5.43
C GLU A 176 -3.44 -7.87 5.44
N ASP A 177 -2.95 -8.42 6.53
CA ASP A 177 -2.86 -9.86 6.71
C ASP A 177 -4.15 -10.34 7.39
N THR A 178 -5.04 -10.90 6.62
CA THR A 178 -6.33 -11.44 7.10
C THR A 178 -6.20 -12.84 7.70
N ARG A 179 -5.00 -13.40 7.82
CA ARG A 179 -4.79 -14.69 8.48
C ARG A 179 -5.13 -14.60 9.97
N PRO A 180 -5.58 -15.69 10.61
CA PRO A 180 -6.02 -15.69 12.00
C PRO A 180 -4.98 -15.19 13.01
N THR A 181 -3.69 -15.19 12.66
CA THR A 181 -2.58 -14.73 13.52
C THR A 181 -2.08 -13.33 13.18
N ALA A 182 -2.62 -12.71 12.16
CA ALA A 182 -2.11 -11.43 11.65
C ALA A 182 -2.28 -10.28 12.64
N ASN A 183 -3.38 -10.28 13.37
CA ASN A 183 -3.68 -9.30 14.42
C ASN A 183 -3.20 -9.75 15.80
N SER A 184 -2.36 -10.79 15.87
CA SER A 184 -1.73 -11.21 17.10
C SER A 184 -0.82 -10.12 17.64
N PRO A 185 -0.72 -9.90 18.96
CA PRO A 185 0.27 -9.02 19.57
C PRO A 185 1.72 -9.38 19.20
N TRP A 186 1.93 -10.59 18.72
CA TRP A 186 3.21 -11.16 18.29
C TRP A 186 3.45 -11.04 16.77
N SER A 187 2.51 -10.47 16.02
CA SER A 187 2.70 -10.22 14.59
C SER A 187 3.78 -9.17 14.37
N TRP A 188 4.53 -9.35 13.31
CA TRP A 188 5.48 -8.35 12.86
C TRP A 188 4.75 -7.03 12.58
N MET A 189 5.17 -5.99 13.29
CA MET A 189 4.71 -4.62 13.06
C MET A 189 5.79 -3.90 12.28
N TRP A 190 5.39 -3.29 11.18
CA TRP A 190 6.22 -2.36 10.43
C TRP A 190 5.70 -0.94 10.66
N LEU A 191 6.62 -0.06 11.01
CA LEU A 191 6.29 1.36 11.14
C LEU A 191 6.73 2.08 9.89
N PRO A 192 5.86 2.90 9.29
CA PRO A 192 6.24 3.75 8.17
C PRO A 192 7.44 4.62 8.53
N PRO A 193 8.38 4.87 7.61
CA PRO A 193 9.44 5.83 7.80
C PRO A 193 8.86 7.23 8.00
N THR A 194 9.58 8.09 8.71
CA THR A 194 9.20 9.50 8.82
C THR A 194 9.27 10.14 7.44
N LEU A 195 8.19 10.77 7.03
CA LEU A 195 8.13 11.48 5.77
C LEU A 195 8.96 12.78 5.84
N PRO A 196 9.58 13.20 4.73
CA PRO A 196 10.14 14.54 4.60
C PRO A 196 9.06 15.62 4.78
N GLU A 197 9.43 16.76 5.35
CA GLU A 197 8.50 17.88 5.62
C GLU A 197 7.82 18.42 4.35
N ASP A 198 8.52 18.36 3.22
CA ASP A 198 8.00 18.79 1.91
C ASP A 198 7.11 17.72 1.23
N GLY A 199 6.98 16.56 1.84
CA GLY A 199 6.22 15.44 1.30
C GLY A 199 6.82 14.83 0.03
N ILE A 200 8.07 15.14 -0.32
CA ILE A 200 8.73 14.61 -1.52
C ILE A 200 9.56 13.38 -1.15
N ILE A 201 9.22 12.27 -1.76
CA ILE A 201 9.90 10.99 -1.54
C ILE A 201 10.75 10.66 -2.76
N ASP A 202 12.03 10.45 -2.51
CA ASP A 202 13.00 9.99 -3.51
C ASP A 202 13.09 8.48 -3.51
N VAL A 203 13.09 7.90 -4.72
CA VAL A 203 13.34 6.48 -4.92
C VAL A 203 14.27 6.31 -6.10
N THR A 204 15.25 5.44 -5.94
CA THR A 204 16.12 4.98 -7.01
C THR A 204 15.79 3.53 -7.34
N VAL A 205 15.79 3.18 -8.62
CA VAL A 205 15.56 1.80 -9.07
C VAL A 205 16.56 1.45 -10.15
N SER A 206 17.09 0.24 -10.13
CA SER A 206 17.92 -0.31 -11.21
C SER A 206 17.39 -1.67 -11.67
N PHE A 207 17.75 -2.06 -12.88
CA PHE A 207 17.26 -3.24 -13.56
C PHE A 207 18.43 -4.04 -14.16
N ASP A 208 18.44 -5.34 -13.93
CA ASP A 208 19.51 -6.23 -14.45
C ASP A 208 19.18 -6.79 -15.84
N GLU A 209 17.92 -6.72 -16.25
CA GLU A 209 17.47 -7.23 -17.55
C GLU A 209 16.73 -6.17 -18.36
N PRO A 210 16.92 -6.12 -19.70
CA PRO A 210 16.23 -5.16 -20.55
C PRO A 210 14.75 -5.54 -20.74
N GLY A 211 13.93 -4.53 -21.06
CA GLY A 211 12.51 -4.71 -21.35
C GLY A 211 11.65 -3.59 -20.78
N THR A 212 10.34 -3.73 -20.88
CA THR A 212 9.40 -2.75 -20.35
C THR A 212 8.84 -3.23 -19.02
N TYR A 213 9.08 -2.43 -17.99
CA TYR A 213 8.57 -2.67 -16.64
C TYR A 213 7.47 -1.68 -16.30
N LEU A 214 6.44 -2.14 -15.62
CA LEU A 214 5.43 -1.29 -15.02
C LEU A 214 5.61 -1.34 -13.50
N LEU A 215 6.00 -0.22 -12.93
CA LEU A 215 6.11 -0.06 -11.49
C LEU A 215 4.79 0.45 -10.94
N TRP A 216 4.42 0.01 -9.77
CA TRP A 216 3.23 0.39 -9.04
C TRP A 216 3.62 1.02 -7.71
N GLY A 217 3.29 2.28 -7.55
CA GLY A 217 3.46 3.03 -6.31
C GLY A 217 2.12 3.17 -5.60
N ARG A 218 2.07 2.79 -4.34
CA ARG A 218 0.91 2.96 -3.48
C ARG A 218 1.23 3.88 -2.34
N ALA A 219 0.51 4.99 -2.27
CA ALA A 219 0.38 5.80 -1.07
C ALA A 219 -0.74 5.20 -0.20
N ASP A 220 -0.49 5.03 1.08
CA ASP A 220 -1.41 4.37 1.99
C ASP A 220 -1.28 5.02 3.38
N ASP A 221 -2.39 5.37 4.01
CA ASP A 221 -2.44 5.98 5.35
C ASP A 221 -2.71 4.97 6.47
N GLY A 222 -2.88 3.71 6.08
CA GLY A 222 -3.32 2.65 6.97
C GLY A 222 -4.80 2.31 6.81
N GLY A 223 -5.62 3.24 6.34
CA GLY A 223 -7.05 3.09 6.05
C GLY A 223 -7.34 3.06 4.56
N LEU A 224 -7.01 4.14 3.90
CA LEU A 224 -7.25 4.34 2.47
C LEU A 224 -5.95 4.37 1.69
N TYR A 225 -6.04 4.38 0.37
CA TYR A 225 -4.86 4.41 -0.49
C TYR A 225 -5.14 5.07 -1.83
N SER A 226 -4.06 5.51 -2.48
CA SER A 226 -4.05 5.88 -3.89
C SER A 226 -2.89 5.22 -4.62
N ASP A 227 -3.09 4.91 -5.89
CA ASP A 227 -2.14 4.18 -6.72
C ASP A 227 -1.60 5.06 -7.85
N GLN A 228 -0.29 4.93 -8.11
CA GLN A 228 0.39 5.53 -9.25
C GLN A 228 1.15 4.47 -10.03
N TYR A 229 1.35 4.72 -11.32
CA TYR A 229 2.07 3.81 -12.20
C TYR A 229 3.18 4.54 -12.94
N LEU A 230 4.36 3.93 -12.97
CA LEU A 230 5.53 4.40 -13.70
C LEU A 230 5.98 3.33 -14.69
N THR A 231 5.98 3.65 -15.97
CA THR A 231 6.52 2.75 -17.00
C THR A 231 8.00 3.03 -17.20
N VAL A 232 8.83 1.98 -17.14
CA VAL A 232 10.26 2.08 -17.37
C VAL A 232 10.67 1.20 -18.54
N ASN A 233 11.21 1.80 -19.59
CA ASN A 233 11.79 1.13 -20.73
C ASN A 233 13.28 0.95 -20.50
N VAL A 234 13.70 -0.26 -20.20
CA VAL A 234 15.10 -0.62 -19.93
C VAL A 234 15.75 -1.08 -21.21
N ARG A 235 16.79 -0.38 -21.64
CA ARG A 235 17.58 -0.69 -22.83
C ARG A 235 18.82 -1.50 -22.46
N PRO A 236 19.31 -2.34 -23.38
CA PRO A 236 20.58 -3.02 -23.19
C PRO A 236 21.74 -2.09 -22.91
#